data_4b3aaa9c4c842d2da51b77cf0bbf7370
#
_entry.id   4b3aaa9c4c842d2da51b77cf0bbf7370
#
_cell.length_a   1.000
_cell.length_b   1.000
_cell.length_c   1.000
_cell.angle_alpha   90.00
_cell.angle_beta   90.00
_cell.angle_gamma   90.00
#
_symmetry.space_group_name_H-M   'P 1'
#
loop_
_entity.id
_entity.type
_entity.pdbx_description
1 polymer ?
#
loop_
_entity_poly.entity_id
_entity_poly.type
_entity_poly.pdbx_seq_one_letter_code
_entity_poly.pdbx_strand_id
1 'polypeptide(L)'
;MEAGMVEHEGDDQILDSATLRRDAEARATAGDGPPKPPLPPIFQCTDSQGGGYLYEYEAAPGRCELMTVQGLGGVTPVNAASCEVVRDHCEALPEAQRCGGWQQRFRDARGRERFAAPENRDTARGERKRLQDVLEASNCPVPG
;
A
#
# COMPACT_ATOMS: atom_id res chain seq x y z
N MET A 1 49.74 10.07 -11.39
CA MET A 1 49.23 9.18 -11.33
C MET A 1 48.71 8.80 -11.24
N GLU A 2 49.38 9.23 -11.09
CA GLU A 2 49.01 8.53 -10.90
C GLU A 2 48.32 8.12 -10.84
N ALA A 3 48.65 9.04 -11.06
CA ALA A 3 48.17 8.36 -11.05
C ALA A 3 47.55 8.09 -10.81
N GLY A 4 48.51 8.93 -10.72
CA GLY A 4 47.80 8.18 -10.44
C GLY A 4 47.29 8.09 -10.12
N MET A 5 47.15 8.39 -9.91
CA MET A 5 46.63 7.80 -9.52
C MET A 5 45.78 7.55 -9.38
N VAL A 6 46.04 8.21 -9.64
CA VAL A 6 45.31 7.59 -9.47
C VAL A 6 44.74 7.44 -9.07
N GLU A 7 45.10 7.92 -8.75
CA GLU A 7 44.57 7.36 -8.33
C GLU A 7 43.82 7.15 -8.07
N HIS A 8 45.23 7.98 -7.81
CA HIS A 8 44.84 7.33 -7.37
C HIS A 8 44.21 7.13 -7.19
N GLU A 9 43.66 7.58 -7.36
CA GLU A 9 43.12 6.93 -7.15
C GLU A 9 42.36 6.65 -7.00
N GLY A 10 43.27 7.64 -7.22
CA GLY A 10 42.53 6.94 -7.01
C GLY A 10 42.04 7.24 -6.83
N ASP A 11 42.28 7.73 -6.72
CA ASP A 11 41.67 7.49 -6.51
C ASP A 11 41.41 7.60 -6.75
N ASP A 12 41.93 8.29 -6.94
CA ASP A 12 41.47 7.84 -7.18
C ASP A 12 41.35 7.63 -7.35
N GLN A 13 41.80 8.19 -7.58
CA GLN A 13 41.49 7.47 -7.54
C GLN A 13 40.96 6.99 -7.28
N ILE A 14 42.13 8.22 -7.86
CA ILE A 14 41.40 7.15 -7.28
C ILE A 14 40.15 7.56 -6.57
N LEU A 15 39.15 7.21 -7.10
CA LEU A 15 37.92 7.22 -6.31
C LEU A 15 38.08 6.32 -5.10
N ASP A 16 37.65 6.74 -3.94
CA ASP A 16 37.76 5.87 -2.80
C ASP A 16 36.70 4.74 -2.90
N SER A 17 36.95 3.66 -2.18
CA SER A 17 36.10 2.48 -2.26
C SER A 17 34.69 2.71 -1.74
N ALA A 18 34.54 3.60 -0.77
CA ALA A 18 33.22 3.88 -0.21
C ALA A 18 32.34 4.59 -1.22
N THR A 19 32.90 5.54 -1.97
CA THR A 19 32.15 6.23 -3.01
C THR A 19 31.73 5.26 -4.13
N LEU A 20 32.65 4.39 -4.56
CA LEU A 20 32.33 3.41 -5.59
C LEU A 20 31.25 2.45 -5.13
N ARG A 21 31.31 2.02 -3.88
CA ARG A 21 30.29 1.14 -3.35
C ARG A 21 28.93 1.82 -3.29
N ARG A 22 28.89 3.07 -2.86
CA ARG A 22 27.63 3.81 -2.79
C ARG A 22 26.99 3.97 -4.17
N ASP A 23 27.82 4.26 -5.17
CA ASP A 23 27.30 4.37 -6.54
C ASP A 23 26.76 3.05 -7.05
N ALA A 24 27.45 1.96 -6.74
CA ALA A 24 27.00 0.64 -7.14
C ALA A 24 25.69 0.25 -6.45
N GLU A 25 25.58 0.57 -5.18
CA GLU A 25 24.37 0.29 -4.43
C GLU A 25 23.20 1.13 -4.95
N ALA A 26 23.44 2.39 -5.27
CA ALA A 26 22.41 3.25 -5.83
C ALA A 26 21.93 2.70 -7.17
N ARG A 27 22.86 2.24 -8.02
CA ARG A 27 22.49 1.67 -9.30
C ARG A 27 21.71 0.36 -9.14
N ALA A 28 22.13 -0.48 -8.19
CA ALA A 28 21.44 -1.73 -7.93
C ALA A 28 20.03 -1.49 -7.41
N THR A 29 19.85 -0.47 -6.56
CA THR A 29 18.55 -0.12 -6.01
C THR A 29 17.64 0.49 -7.05
N ALA A 30 18.20 1.38 -7.89
CA ALA A 30 17.42 2.07 -8.91
C ALA A 30 17.21 1.24 -10.17
N GLY A 31 18.03 0.19 -10.38
CA GLY A 31 18.02 -0.56 -11.61
C GLY A 31 18.77 0.17 -12.71
N ASP A 32 18.64 -0.31 -13.92
CA ASP A 32 19.35 0.24 -15.08
C ASP A 32 18.51 1.26 -15.83
N GLY A 33 17.50 1.81 -15.24
CA GLY A 33 16.63 2.75 -15.91
C GLY A 33 16.35 3.96 -15.05
N PRO A 34 15.40 4.78 -15.46
CA PRO A 34 15.00 5.91 -14.63
C PRO A 34 14.48 5.46 -13.28
N PRO A 35 14.54 6.33 -12.27
CA PRO A 35 14.00 5.97 -10.96
C PRO A 35 12.53 5.57 -11.05
N LYS A 36 12.14 4.62 -10.23
CA LYS A 36 10.75 4.20 -10.19
C LYS A 36 9.89 5.29 -9.57
N PRO A 37 8.64 5.43 -10.00
CA PRO A 37 7.76 6.44 -9.44
C PRO A 37 7.46 6.16 -7.96
N PRO A 38 7.10 7.20 -7.20
CA PRO A 38 6.68 6.98 -5.82
C PRO A 38 5.36 6.22 -5.79
N LEU A 39 5.12 5.58 -4.64
CA LEU A 39 3.86 4.91 -4.41
C LEU A 39 2.71 5.92 -4.41
N PRO A 40 1.54 5.52 -4.91
CA PRO A 40 0.34 6.35 -4.76
C PRO A 40 0.00 6.55 -3.29
N PRO A 41 -0.75 7.60 -2.95
CA PRO A 41 -1.23 7.76 -1.59
C PRO A 41 -2.08 6.58 -1.13
N ILE A 42 -2.05 6.31 0.17
CA ILE A 42 -2.90 5.29 0.77
C ILE A 42 -3.43 5.87 2.08
N PHE A 43 -4.64 5.47 2.44
CA PHE A 43 -5.38 6.12 3.50
C PHE A 43 -5.72 5.14 4.60
N GLN A 44 -5.67 5.61 5.83
CA GLN A 44 -6.18 4.89 6.99
C GLN A 44 -7.59 5.39 7.25
N CYS A 45 -8.55 4.49 7.15
CA CYS A 45 -9.96 4.84 7.33
C CYS A 45 -10.47 4.24 8.63
N THR A 46 -11.40 4.95 9.26
CA THR A 46 -12.03 4.52 10.51
C THR A 46 -13.52 4.42 10.27
N ASP A 47 -14.12 3.29 10.62
CA ASP A 47 -15.54 3.09 10.44
C ASP A 47 -16.31 3.63 11.67
N SER A 48 -17.63 3.55 11.60
CA SER A 48 -18.50 4.10 12.64
C SER A 48 -18.36 3.39 13.98
N GLN A 49 -17.76 2.21 14.00
CA GLN A 49 -17.57 1.43 15.21
C GLN A 49 -16.14 1.49 15.72
N GLY A 50 -15.31 2.35 15.14
CA GLY A 50 -13.92 2.51 15.56
C GLY A 50 -12.95 1.53 14.92
N GLY A 51 -13.40 0.67 14.02
CA GLY A 51 -12.52 -0.23 13.30
C GLY A 51 -11.74 0.49 12.23
N GLY A 52 -10.49 0.08 12.04
CA GLY A 52 -9.62 0.72 11.05
C GLY A 52 -9.31 -0.20 9.90
N TYR A 53 -9.12 0.39 8.73
CA TYR A 53 -8.72 -0.35 7.55
C TYR A 53 -7.97 0.58 6.59
N LEU A 54 -7.22 -0.01 5.68
CA LEU A 54 -6.50 0.74 4.65
C LEU A 54 -7.34 0.83 3.38
N TYR A 55 -7.30 1.99 2.73
CA TYR A 55 -8.09 2.24 1.54
C TYR A 55 -7.25 3.04 0.55
N GLU A 56 -7.54 2.87 -0.74
CA GLU A 56 -6.70 3.48 -1.78
C GLU A 56 -7.21 4.83 -2.24
N TYR A 57 -8.36 5.26 -1.78
CA TYR A 57 -8.97 6.51 -2.22
C TYR A 57 -9.22 7.41 -1.04
N GLU A 58 -9.32 8.70 -1.32
CA GLU A 58 -9.41 9.72 -0.29
C GLU A 58 -10.66 9.59 0.57
N ALA A 59 -11.73 9.16 -0.01
CA ALA A 59 -12.99 9.03 0.71
C ALA A 59 -13.62 7.68 0.39
N ALA A 60 -13.97 6.96 1.43
CA ALA A 60 -14.69 5.71 1.27
C ALA A 60 -16.12 5.98 0.82
N PRO A 61 -16.71 5.07 0.03
CA PRO A 61 -18.12 5.22 -0.37
C PRO A 61 -19.01 5.25 0.86
N GLY A 62 -20.12 5.98 0.73
CA GLY A 62 -21.13 5.96 1.78
C GLY A 62 -21.75 4.59 1.92
N ARG A 63 -22.01 4.20 3.16
CA ARG A 63 -22.65 2.92 3.46
C ARG A 63 -24.02 3.17 4.06
N CYS A 64 -24.96 2.30 3.72
CA CYS A 64 -26.30 2.36 4.25
C CYS A 64 -26.34 1.50 5.52
N GLU A 65 -26.47 2.16 6.68
CA GLU A 65 -26.62 1.44 7.95
C GLU A 65 -28.09 1.43 8.32
N LEU A 66 -28.60 0.23 8.53
CA LEU A 66 -30.00 0.08 8.88
C LEU A 66 -30.28 0.71 10.24
N MET A 67 -31.31 1.54 10.27
CA MET A 67 -31.76 2.13 11.50
C MET A 67 -32.71 1.15 12.19
N THR A 68 -32.68 1.15 13.51
CA THR A 68 -33.68 0.42 14.30
C THR A 68 -34.51 1.43 15.04
N VAL A 69 -35.84 1.22 15.05
CA VAL A 69 -36.75 2.09 15.72
C VAL A 69 -37.41 1.33 16.87
N GLN A 70 -37.34 1.91 18.08
CA GLN A 70 -38.08 1.35 19.18
C GLN A 70 -39.47 1.91 19.16
N GLY A 71 -40.42 1.05 18.92
CA GLY A 71 -41.83 1.42 18.96
C GLY A 71 -42.56 0.64 19.98
N LEU A 72 -43.86 0.77 19.97
CA LEU A 72 -44.74 -0.04 20.83
C LEU A 72 -44.55 -1.49 20.41
N GLY A 73 -44.03 -2.28 21.33
CA GLY A 73 -43.77 -3.68 21.02
C GLY A 73 -42.34 -4.04 20.81
N GLY A 74 -41.41 -3.09 20.94
CA GLY A 74 -39.99 -3.38 20.91
C GLY A 74 -39.26 -2.80 19.73
N VAL A 75 -38.14 -3.41 19.38
CA VAL A 75 -37.28 -2.95 18.29
C VAL A 75 -37.82 -3.51 16.96
N THR A 76 -38.14 -2.62 16.06
CA THR A 76 -38.62 -3.01 14.74
C THR A 76 -37.59 -2.60 13.70
N PRO A 77 -37.03 -3.55 12.93
CA PRO A 77 -36.10 -3.18 11.88
C PRO A 77 -36.84 -2.40 10.79
N VAL A 78 -36.21 -1.32 10.34
CA VAL A 78 -36.75 -0.55 9.22
C VAL A 78 -36.19 -1.12 7.91
N ASN A 79 -36.93 -0.88 6.83
CA ASN A 79 -36.50 -1.40 5.53
C ASN A 79 -35.30 -0.62 5.03
N ALA A 80 -34.72 -1.08 3.91
CA ALA A 80 -33.49 -0.49 3.37
C ALA A 80 -33.66 0.98 3.00
N ALA A 81 -34.88 1.43 2.72
CA ALA A 81 -35.12 2.82 2.38
C ALA A 81 -35.00 3.73 3.59
N SER A 82 -34.99 3.17 4.78
CA SER A 82 -34.88 3.93 6.03
C SER A 82 -33.49 3.83 6.65
N CYS A 83 -32.47 3.53 5.86
CA CYS A 83 -31.11 3.46 6.38
C CYS A 83 -30.49 4.85 6.45
N GLU A 84 -29.53 4.98 7.33
CA GLU A 84 -28.71 6.18 7.43
C GLU A 84 -27.45 5.99 6.58
N VAL A 85 -27.11 6.98 5.76
CA VAL A 85 -25.89 6.94 4.98
C VAL A 85 -24.77 7.46 5.85
N VAL A 86 -23.79 6.59 6.12
CA VAL A 86 -22.61 6.95 6.91
C VAL A 86 -21.38 6.84 6.03
N ARG A 87 -20.39 7.68 6.31
CA ARG A 87 -19.12 7.65 5.60
C ARG A 87 -18.01 7.48 6.61
N ASP A 88 -17.06 6.63 6.27
CA ASP A 88 -15.91 6.43 7.12
C ASP A 88 -14.97 7.62 7.00
N HIS A 89 -14.23 7.88 8.06
CA HIS A 89 -13.24 8.95 8.06
C HIS A 89 -11.91 8.40 7.59
N CYS A 90 -11.33 9.02 6.56
CA CYS A 90 -10.09 8.56 5.96
C CYS A 90 -9.03 9.67 6.02
N GLU A 91 -7.83 9.30 6.43
CA GLU A 91 -6.68 10.21 6.45
C GLU A 91 -5.51 9.55 5.74
N ALA A 92 -4.80 10.34 4.94
CA ALA A 92 -3.63 9.83 4.24
C ALA A 92 -2.56 9.40 5.23
N LEU A 93 -1.94 8.24 4.98
CA LEU A 93 -0.79 7.84 5.76
C LEU A 93 0.38 8.79 5.47
N PRO A 94 1.22 9.08 6.48
CA PRO A 94 2.45 9.81 6.22
C PRO A 94 3.28 9.10 5.16
N GLU A 95 4.02 9.86 4.38
CA GLU A 95 4.79 9.30 3.28
C GLU A 95 5.71 8.17 3.73
N ALA A 96 6.30 8.30 4.92
CA ALA A 96 7.21 7.29 5.44
C ALA A 96 6.50 5.96 5.76
N GLN A 97 5.17 5.99 5.89
CA GLN A 97 4.39 4.78 6.20
C GLN A 97 3.68 4.22 4.98
N ARG A 98 3.83 4.88 3.84
CA ARG A 98 3.08 4.52 2.65
C ARG A 98 3.45 3.13 2.14
N CYS A 99 4.75 2.82 2.10
CA CYS A 99 5.22 1.52 1.66
C CYS A 99 4.67 0.41 2.56
N GLY A 100 4.74 0.60 3.88
CA GLY A 100 4.20 -0.38 4.81
C GLY A 100 2.70 -0.60 4.62
N GLY A 101 1.96 0.47 4.32
CA GLY A 101 0.53 0.35 4.07
C GLY A 101 0.22 -0.48 2.83
N TRP A 102 0.93 -0.22 1.72
CA TRP A 102 0.74 -1.02 0.51
C TRP A 102 1.17 -2.47 0.71
N GLN A 103 2.24 -2.70 1.46
CA GLN A 103 2.66 -4.06 1.79
C GLN A 103 1.60 -4.79 2.61
N GLN A 104 0.95 -4.10 3.53
CA GLN A 104 -0.10 -4.71 4.33
C GLN A 104 -1.30 -5.09 3.47
N ARG A 105 -1.70 -4.20 2.54
CA ARG A 105 -2.77 -4.53 1.61
C ARG A 105 -2.43 -5.75 0.76
N PHE A 106 -1.16 -5.86 0.35
CA PHE A 106 -0.72 -7.02 -0.41
C PHE A 106 -0.82 -8.30 0.43
N ARG A 107 -0.36 -8.24 1.68
CA ARG A 107 -0.45 -9.41 2.57
C ARG A 107 -1.89 -9.84 2.79
N ASP A 108 -2.79 -8.87 2.96
CA ASP A 108 -4.20 -9.17 3.13
C ASP A 108 -4.79 -9.81 1.88
N ALA A 109 -4.43 -9.31 0.70
CA ALA A 109 -4.92 -9.86 -0.55
C ALA A 109 -4.36 -11.27 -0.79
N ARG A 110 -3.10 -11.49 -0.42
CA ARG A 110 -2.50 -12.82 -0.53
C ARG A 110 -3.21 -13.82 0.39
N GLY A 111 -3.57 -13.37 1.58
CA GLY A 111 -4.36 -14.21 2.48
C GLY A 111 -5.73 -14.52 1.93
N ARG A 112 -6.40 -13.52 1.34
CA ARG A 112 -7.69 -13.75 0.73
C ARG A 112 -7.60 -14.73 -0.43
N GLU A 113 -6.54 -14.64 -1.24
CA GLU A 113 -6.35 -15.58 -2.34
C GLU A 113 -6.16 -17.01 -1.82
N ARG A 114 -5.37 -17.15 -0.76
CA ARG A 114 -5.09 -18.47 -0.19
C ARG A 114 -6.36 -19.16 0.32
N PHE A 115 -7.27 -18.39 0.89
CA PHE A 115 -8.46 -18.95 1.52
C PHE A 115 -9.74 -18.71 0.71
N ALA A 116 -9.60 -18.28 -0.54
CA ALA A 116 -10.76 -17.97 -1.36
C ALA A 116 -11.51 -19.25 -1.73
N ALA A 117 -12.84 -19.16 -1.76
CA ALA A 117 -13.67 -20.22 -2.32
C ALA A 117 -13.36 -20.35 -3.81
N PRO A 118 -13.57 -21.55 -4.40
CA PRO A 118 -13.22 -21.75 -5.81
C PRO A 118 -13.83 -20.71 -6.76
N GLU A 119 -15.08 -20.31 -6.51
CA GLU A 119 -15.76 -19.35 -7.38
C GLU A 119 -15.18 -17.94 -7.26
N ASN A 120 -14.43 -17.65 -6.19
CA ASN A 120 -13.83 -16.32 -5.96
C ASN A 120 -12.32 -16.30 -6.17
N ARG A 121 -11.74 -17.44 -6.54
CA ARG A 121 -10.27 -17.57 -6.58
C ARG A 121 -9.65 -16.67 -7.64
N ASP A 122 -10.25 -16.59 -8.81
CA ASP A 122 -9.69 -15.77 -9.87
C ASP A 122 -9.75 -14.28 -9.53
N THR A 123 -10.84 -13.83 -8.90
CA THR A 123 -10.98 -12.44 -8.45
C THR A 123 -9.93 -12.14 -7.38
N ALA A 124 -9.74 -13.04 -6.43
CA ALA A 124 -8.76 -12.84 -5.36
C ALA A 124 -7.34 -12.83 -5.91
N ARG A 125 -7.05 -13.68 -6.89
CA ARG A 125 -5.74 -13.69 -7.54
C ARG A 125 -5.49 -12.40 -8.29
N GLY A 126 -6.50 -11.90 -9.00
CA GLY A 126 -6.37 -10.64 -9.72
C GLY A 126 -6.08 -9.47 -8.80
N GLU A 127 -6.73 -9.43 -7.64
CA GLU A 127 -6.49 -8.37 -6.67
C GLU A 127 -5.08 -8.48 -6.09
N ARG A 128 -4.65 -9.66 -5.72
CA ARG A 128 -3.29 -9.85 -5.20
C ARG A 128 -2.26 -9.44 -6.25
N LYS A 129 -2.48 -9.82 -7.52
CA LYS A 129 -1.55 -9.45 -8.58
C LYS A 129 -1.54 -7.95 -8.82
N ARG A 130 -2.68 -7.28 -8.78
CA ARG A 130 -2.75 -5.84 -8.94
C ARG A 130 -1.92 -5.13 -7.87
N LEU A 131 -2.04 -5.56 -6.62
CA LEU A 131 -1.29 -4.96 -5.51
C LEU A 131 0.21 -5.27 -5.63
N GLN A 132 0.55 -6.47 -6.07
CA GLN A 132 1.93 -6.82 -6.34
C GLN A 132 2.53 -5.90 -7.41
N ASP A 133 1.78 -5.64 -8.48
CA ASP A 133 2.24 -4.76 -9.55
C ASP A 133 2.47 -3.34 -9.05
N VAL A 134 1.62 -2.83 -8.15
CA VAL A 134 1.83 -1.51 -7.56
C VAL A 134 3.15 -1.46 -6.80
N LEU A 135 3.44 -2.49 -6.01
CA LEU A 135 4.69 -2.54 -5.26
C LEU A 135 5.89 -2.64 -6.20
N GLU A 136 5.80 -3.48 -7.23
CA GLU A 136 6.92 -3.68 -8.15
C GLU A 136 7.18 -2.46 -9.01
N ALA A 137 6.15 -1.68 -9.29
CA ALA A 137 6.30 -0.46 -10.09
C ALA A 137 6.95 0.67 -9.30
N SER A 138 7.16 0.51 -8.01
CA SER A 138 7.74 1.53 -7.14
C SER A 138 8.97 0.95 -6.43
N ASN A 139 9.52 1.70 -5.48
CA ASN A 139 10.68 1.23 -4.71
C ASN A 139 10.28 0.48 -3.45
N CYS A 140 9.06 -0.01 -3.38
CA CYS A 140 8.57 -0.71 -2.21
C CYS A 140 8.67 -2.23 -2.46
N PRO A 141 9.42 -2.96 -1.62
CA PRO A 141 9.59 -4.40 -1.85
C PRO A 141 8.28 -5.16 -1.69
N VAL A 142 8.14 -6.23 -2.46
CA VAL A 142 7.01 -7.15 -2.30
C VAL A 142 7.32 -8.07 -1.12
N PRO A 143 6.45 -8.17 -0.12
CA PRO A 143 6.69 -9.06 1.02
C PRO A 143 6.77 -10.51 0.58
N GLY A 144 7.72 -11.24 1.18
CA GLY A 144 7.93 -12.66 0.89
C GLY A 144 6.89 -13.57 1.49
#